data_43cd694774cb6f57768c6a48037c22c8
#
_entry.id   43cd694774cb6f57768c6a48037c22c8
#
_cell.length_a   1.000
_cell.length_b   1.000
_cell.length_c   1.000
_cell.angle_alpha   90.00
_cell.angle_beta   90.00
_cell.angle_gamma   90.00
#
_symmetry.space_group_name_H-M   'P 1'
#
loop_
_entity.id
_entity.type
_entity.pdbx_description
1 polymer ?
#
loop_
_entity_poly.entity_id
_entity_poly.type
_entity_poly.pdbx_seq_one_letter_code
_entity_poly.pdbx_strand_id
1 'polypeptide(L)'
;MDEDKEVKVNDTTVAVSNSGIEKQHGVQHSVAPYQLNYMSEAEIASLEVFIKRVMRSDKCGIKSVEDGLAIAMRAKDLRLPFSTCIEHIHVVQGKTGVDVHVIKALLVKGSVSWEKVDNYRALYEYTDGFNAYDEDKLPSDCIKCLTPKEAQTKNAEDKDHEHIYVYPVKYYKDYNGNVYKEYQLNGKFEIATNTNEAKQIASTGKVPVYRIPAVPIDYITSYRFYRKIGERNMVATGEFTYKDAIVAGCFEKDTYKKYPKIMISHRAFVYGAREIANDLIMGCLSTEELKTMQGIDLSNEDIIDITEIQ
;
A
#
# COMPACT_ATOMS: atom_id res chain seq x y z
N MET A 1 58.74 -40.24 -13.53
CA MET A 1 59.35 -39.55 -12.38
C MET A 1 58.97 -38.09 -12.54
N ASP A 2 57.87 -37.75 -11.94
CA ASP A 2 57.53 -36.37 -11.67
C ASP A 2 56.65 -36.34 -10.44
N GLU A 3 57.13 -35.61 -9.46
CA GLU A 3 56.66 -35.60 -8.08
C GLU A 3 55.39 -34.78 -7.91
N ASP A 4 54.43 -35.41 -7.28
CA ASP A 4 53.25 -34.74 -6.74
C ASP A 4 53.64 -33.80 -5.57
N LYS A 5 53.35 -32.49 -5.75
CA LYS A 5 53.39 -31.52 -4.65
C LYS A 5 52.00 -31.35 -4.04
N GLU A 6 51.80 -32.00 -2.88
CA GLU A 6 50.71 -31.72 -1.97
C GLU A 6 50.87 -30.31 -1.38
N VAL A 7 49.89 -29.45 -1.57
CA VAL A 7 49.70 -28.24 -0.81
C VAL A 7 48.59 -28.44 0.22
N LYS A 8 48.99 -28.61 1.44
CA LYS A 8 48.08 -28.63 2.60
C LYS A 8 47.68 -27.22 2.96
N VAL A 9 46.40 -26.89 2.80
CA VAL A 9 45.80 -25.71 3.40
C VAL A 9 44.58 -26.20 4.17
N ASN A 10 44.69 -26.15 5.47
CA ASN A 10 43.63 -26.30 6.50
C ASN A 10 42.52 -27.33 6.23
N ASP A 11 42.71 -28.50 6.75
CA ASP A 11 41.72 -29.52 7.13
C ASP A 11 40.42 -29.63 6.31
N THR A 12 40.50 -29.69 4.99
CA THR A 12 39.40 -30.24 4.19
C THR A 12 39.95 -30.83 2.90
N THR A 13 40.11 -32.16 2.88
CA THR A 13 40.50 -32.90 1.68
C THR A 13 39.33 -32.96 0.70
N VAL A 14 39.46 -32.29 -0.42
CA VAL A 14 38.50 -32.38 -1.54
C VAL A 14 39.13 -33.25 -2.61
N ALA A 15 38.57 -34.43 -2.86
CA ALA A 15 38.92 -35.27 -3.99
C ALA A 15 38.39 -34.68 -5.30
N VAL A 16 39.26 -34.35 -6.23
CA VAL A 16 38.91 -33.87 -7.58
C VAL A 16 38.82 -35.07 -8.51
N SER A 17 37.62 -35.47 -8.92
CA SER A 17 37.41 -36.41 -10.04
C SER A 17 37.33 -35.60 -11.36
N ASN A 18 38.23 -35.92 -12.28
CA ASN A 18 38.20 -35.44 -13.66
C ASN A 18 37.02 -36.05 -14.44
N SER A 19 35.93 -35.34 -14.60
CA SER A 19 35.01 -35.53 -15.72
C SER A 19 34.54 -34.15 -16.19
N GLY A 20 34.86 -33.84 -17.44
CA GLY A 20 34.59 -32.52 -18.06
C GLY A 20 33.09 -32.23 -18.13
N ILE A 21 32.64 -31.37 -17.21
CA ILE A 21 31.39 -30.66 -17.31
C ILE A 21 31.74 -29.22 -16.97
N GLU A 22 31.58 -28.34 -17.93
CA GLU A 22 31.69 -26.90 -17.73
C GLU A 22 30.76 -26.47 -16.60
N LYS A 23 31.31 -26.06 -15.46
CA LYS A 23 30.56 -25.48 -14.38
C LYS A 23 30.18 -24.07 -14.77
N GLN A 24 28.92 -23.88 -15.17
CA GLN A 24 28.30 -22.58 -15.13
C GLN A 24 28.45 -22.01 -13.71
N HIS A 25 29.07 -20.85 -13.59
CA HIS A 25 29.13 -20.08 -12.34
C HIS A 25 27.72 -19.60 -11.99
N GLY A 26 26.93 -20.46 -11.39
CA GLY A 26 25.77 -20.04 -10.63
C GLY A 26 26.27 -19.25 -9.42
N VAL A 27 25.90 -17.99 -9.33
CA VAL A 27 26.07 -17.21 -8.11
C VAL A 27 25.25 -17.90 -7.04
N GLN A 28 25.90 -18.76 -6.26
CA GLN A 28 25.30 -19.27 -5.04
C GLN A 28 25.18 -18.07 -4.09
N HIS A 29 24.01 -17.46 -4.01
CA HIS A 29 23.64 -16.75 -2.81
C HIS A 29 23.56 -17.79 -1.69
N SER A 30 24.68 -18.08 -1.05
CA SER A 30 24.66 -18.74 0.23
C SER A 30 23.92 -17.78 1.17
N VAL A 31 22.67 -18.08 1.44
CA VAL A 31 21.98 -17.56 2.61
C VAL A 31 22.82 -18.07 3.77
N ALA A 32 23.71 -17.24 4.30
CA ALA A 32 24.45 -17.58 5.50
C ALA A 32 23.40 -18.02 6.55
N PRO A 33 23.62 -19.15 7.21
CA PRO A 33 22.68 -19.60 8.24
C PRO A 33 22.50 -18.43 9.19
N TYR A 34 21.25 -18.16 9.56
CA TYR A 34 20.85 -17.07 10.46
C TYR A 34 21.63 -17.23 11.75
N GLN A 35 22.81 -16.63 11.82
CA GLN A 35 23.53 -16.53 13.07
C GLN A 35 22.75 -15.53 13.91
N LEU A 36 22.13 -16.03 14.99
CA LEU A 36 21.60 -15.20 16.06
C LEU A 36 22.77 -14.38 16.62
N ASN A 37 23.08 -13.28 15.96
CA ASN A 37 24.08 -12.32 16.40
C ASN A 37 23.49 -11.51 17.57
N TYR A 38 23.36 -12.15 18.72
CA TYR A 38 23.09 -11.44 19.95
C TYR A 38 24.23 -10.43 20.17
N MET A 39 23.86 -9.22 20.57
CA MET A 39 24.85 -8.27 21.05
C MET A 39 25.47 -8.84 22.33
N SER A 40 26.78 -8.76 22.46
CA SER A 40 27.45 -9.08 23.71
C SER A 40 27.04 -8.09 24.81
N GLU A 41 27.13 -8.50 26.06
CA GLU A 41 26.84 -7.61 27.19
C GLU A 41 27.67 -6.32 27.15
N ALA A 42 28.92 -6.41 26.69
CA ALA A 42 29.79 -5.23 26.51
C ALA A 42 29.30 -4.28 25.42
N GLU A 43 28.77 -4.82 24.30
CA GLU A 43 28.17 -3.99 23.24
C GLU A 43 26.89 -3.31 23.73
N ILE A 44 26.02 -4.04 24.46
CA ILE A 44 24.80 -3.51 25.06
C ILE A 44 25.15 -2.37 26.02
N ALA A 45 26.07 -2.60 26.96
CA ALA A 45 26.50 -1.58 27.93
C ALA A 45 27.07 -0.32 27.25
N SER A 46 27.88 -0.50 26.20
CA SER A 46 28.43 0.62 25.44
C SER A 46 27.33 1.40 24.72
N LEU A 47 26.35 0.69 24.18
CA LEU A 47 25.22 1.27 23.48
C LEU A 47 24.31 2.04 24.42
N GLU A 48 24.03 1.51 25.62
CA GLU A 48 23.26 2.21 26.65
C GLU A 48 23.91 3.53 27.07
N VAL A 49 25.24 3.54 27.25
CA VAL A 49 25.98 4.77 27.57
C VAL A 49 25.83 5.78 26.43
N PHE A 50 25.90 5.32 25.18
CA PHE A 50 25.72 6.19 24.02
C PHE A 50 24.30 6.73 23.97
N ILE A 51 23.27 5.88 24.10
CA ILE A 51 21.86 6.26 24.08
C ILE A 51 21.57 7.28 25.18
N LYS A 52 22.04 7.06 26.42
CA LYS A 52 21.90 8.02 27.54
C LYS A 52 22.52 9.38 27.22
N ARG A 53 23.59 9.43 26.42
CA ARG A 53 24.20 10.70 25.96
C ARG A 53 23.33 11.38 24.91
N VAL A 54 22.79 10.63 23.94
CA VAL A 54 21.90 11.16 22.88
C VAL A 54 20.62 11.69 23.49
N MET A 55 20.04 11.00 24.49
CA MET A 55 18.82 11.40 25.21
C MET A 55 18.95 12.70 26.00
N ARG A 56 20.15 13.23 26.21
CA ARG A 56 20.33 14.58 26.80
C ARG A 56 19.80 15.70 25.90
N SER A 57 19.60 15.41 24.62
CA SER A 57 18.93 16.32 23.70
C SER A 57 17.43 16.06 23.72
N ASP A 58 16.63 17.04 24.11
CA ASP A 58 15.17 16.97 24.15
C ASP A 58 14.53 16.66 22.77
N LYS A 59 15.30 16.79 21.71
CA LYS A 59 14.86 16.57 20.31
C LYS A 59 15.30 15.25 19.72
N CYS A 60 15.92 14.36 20.49
CA CYS A 60 16.48 13.12 19.96
C CYS A 60 15.42 12.08 19.52
N GLY A 61 14.15 12.25 19.91
CA GLY A 61 13.06 11.33 19.54
C GLY A 61 13.03 10.01 20.33
N ILE A 62 14.08 9.69 21.12
CA ILE A 62 14.16 8.50 21.97
C ILE A 62 13.58 8.85 23.35
N LYS A 63 12.60 8.08 23.82
CA LYS A 63 11.90 8.34 25.08
C LYS A 63 12.53 7.62 26.27
N SER A 64 13.11 6.43 26.04
CA SER A 64 13.73 5.61 27.07
C SER A 64 14.99 4.90 26.51
N VAL A 65 15.81 4.36 27.41
CA VAL A 65 16.99 3.57 27.00
C VAL A 65 16.56 2.30 26.25
N GLU A 66 15.47 1.69 26.69
CA GLU A 66 14.86 0.50 26.08
C GLU A 66 14.39 0.79 24.65
N ASP A 67 13.76 1.94 24.42
CA ASP A 67 13.39 2.40 23.07
C ASP A 67 14.64 2.54 22.17
N GLY A 68 15.69 3.14 22.73
CA GLY A 68 16.97 3.30 22.03
C GLY A 68 17.62 1.96 21.68
N LEU A 69 17.58 0.98 22.57
CA LEU A 69 18.05 -0.38 22.33
C LEU A 69 17.21 -1.07 21.25
N ALA A 70 15.88 -0.95 21.30
CA ALA A 70 14.99 -1.52 20.29
C ALA A 70 15.27 -0.93 18.89
N ILE A 71 15.52 0.39 18.80
CA ILE A 71 15.93 1.05 17.55
C ILE A 71 17.28 0.50 17.06
N ALA A 72 18.26 0.32 17.95
CA ALA A 72 19.58 -0.18 17.61
C ALA A 72 19.52 -1.63 17.11
N MET A 73 18.74 -2.48 17.76
CA MET A 73 18.53 -3.86 17.29
C MET A 73 17.88 -3.89 15.91
N ARG A 74 16.85 -3.09 15.68
CA ARG A 74 16.22 -2.98 14.36
C ARG A 74 17.17 -2.42 13.30
N ALA A 75 18.02 -1.45 13.65
CA ALA A 75 19.05 -0.92 12.76
C ALA A 75 20.04 -2.01 12.33
N LYS A 76 20.44 -2.87 13.27
CA LYS A 76 21.32 -4.02 13.00
C LYS A 76 20.67 -5.01 12.05
N ASP A 77 19.40 -5.39 12.29
CA ASP A 77 18.65 -6.31 11.42
C ASP A 77 18.56 -5.76 9.98
N LEU A 78 18.26 -4.48 9.85
CA LEU A 78 18.14 -3.80 8.55
C LEU A 78 19.50 -3.41 7.94
N ARG A 79 20.59 -3.66 8.63
CA ARG A 79 21.96 -3.26 8.24
C ARG A 79 22.06 -1.78 7.91
N LEU A 80 21.47 -0.95 8.76
CA LEU A 80 21.46 0.50 8.66
C LEU A 80 22.33 1.14 9.75
N PRO A 81 22.94 2.31 9.52
CA PRO A 81 23.64 3.06 10.56
C PRO A 81 22.66 3.47 11.66
N PHE A 82 23.06 3.28 12.92
CA PHE A 82 22.22 3.63 14.07
C PHE A 82 21.86 5.13 14.09
N SER A 83 22.80 6.00 13.70
CA SER A 83 22.57 7.44 13.61
C SER A 83 21.40 7.81 12.68
N THR A 84 21.29 7.15 11.54
CA THR A 84 20.14 7.32 10.62
C THR A 84 18.85 6.76 11.20
N CYS A 85 18.94 5.64 11.92
CA CYS A 85 17.78 4.97 12.48
C CYS A 85 17.12 5.76 13.62
N ILE A 86 17.88 6.55 14.39
CA ILE A 86 17.33 7.41 15.44
C ILE A 86 16.29 8.39 14.90
N GLU A 87 16.47 8.89 13.69
CA GLU A 87 15.56 9.87 13.09
C GLU A 87 14.36 9.22 12.40
N HIS A 88 14.47 7.96 11.98
CA HIS A 88 13.53 7.32 11.06
C HIS A 88 12.88 6.04 11.60
N ILE A 89 13.30 5.54 12.75
CA ILE A 89 12.67 4.42 13.43
C ILE A 89 12.08 4.91 14.75
N HIS A 90 10.80 4.67 14.93
CA HIS A 90 10.06 5.11 16.10
C HIS A 90 9.54 3.91 16.88
N VAL A 91 9.62 3.97 18.20
CA VAL A 91 9.03 2.95 19.07
C VAL A 91 7.63 3.40 19.48
N VAL A 92 6.68 2.51 19.26
CA VAL A 92 5.27 2.74 19.53
C VAL A 92 4.74 1.53 20.29
N GLN A 93 4.45 1.68 21.58
CA GLN A 93 4.03 0.57 22.46
C GLN A 93 5.00 -0.63 22.42
N GLY A 94 6.29 -0.38 22.50
CA GLY A 94 7.33 -1.41 22.46
C GLY A 94 7.60 -2.03 21.08
N LYS A 95 6.87 -1.63 20.02
CA LYS A 95 7.09 -2.09 18.64
C LYS A 95 7.82 -1.02 17.84
N THR A 96 8.79 -1.44 17.04
CA THR A 96 9.54 -0.53 16.15
C THR A 96 8.79 -0.31 14.85
N GLY A 97 8.44 0.95 14.54
CA GLY A 97 7.90 1.40 13.26
C GLY A 97 8.97 2.07 12.43
N VAL A 98 9.00 1.77 11.15
CA VAL A 98 9.99 2.30 10.20
C VAL A 98 9.34 3.35 9.31
N ASP A 99 10.02 4.48 9.10
CA ASP A 99 9.55 5.51 8.17
C ASP A 99 9.54 4.96 6.72
N VAL A 100 8.57 5.41 5.93
CA VAL A 100 8.44 5.03 4.51
C VAL A 100 9.70 5.40 3.69
N HIS A 101 10.45 6.43 4.09
CA HIS A 101 11.70 6.82 3.43
C HIS A 101 12.79 5.76 3.60
N VAL A 102 12.88 5.15 4.78
CA VAL A 102 13.81 4.03 5.03
C VAL A 102 13.39 2.80 4.23
N ILE A 103 12.09 2.50 4.18
CA ILE A 103 11.57 1.41 3.35
C ILE A 103 11.99 1.62 1.89
N LYS A 104 11.82 2.83 1.34
CA LYS A 104 12.27 3.17 -0.02
C LYS A 104 13.77 2.95 -0.22
N ALA A 105 14.58 3.37 0.74
CA ALA A 105 16.04 3.19 0.68
C ALA A 105 16.44 1.71 0.67
N LEU A 106 15.76 0.88 1.48
CA LEU A 106 15.97 -0.57 1.51
C LEU A 106 15.59 -1.23 0.18
N LEU A 107 14.47 -0.81 -0.42
CA LEU A 107 14.04 -1.30 -1.73
C LEU A 107 15.07 -0.97 -2.83
N VAL A 108 15.56 0.27 -2.88
CA VAL A 108 16.62 0.66 -3.84
C VAL A 108 17.87 -0.18 -3.63
N LYS A 109 18.31 -0.36 -2.39
CA LYS A 109 19.45 -1.22 -2.04
C LYS A 109 19.26 -2.67 -2.47
N GLY A 110 18.01 -3.17 -2.44
CA GLY A 110 17.64 -4.51 -2.88
C GLY A 110 17.28 -4.60 -4.37
N SER A 111 17.62 -3.58 -5.18
CA SER A 111 17.36 -3.54 -6.62
C SER A 111 15.86 -3.69 -6.98
N VAL A 112 14.98 -3.18 -6.13
CA VAL A 112 13.55 -3.06 -6.42
C VAL A 112 13.29 -1.71 -7.05
N SER A 113 12.63 -1.69 -8.19
CA SER A 113 12.13 -0.49 -8.85
C SER A 113 10.61 -0.40 -8.72
N TRP A 114 10.06 0.80 -8.84
CA TRP A 114 8.63 1.03 -8.80
C TRP A 114 8.22 2.24 -9.62
N GLU A 115 6.97 2.25 -10.01
CA GLU A 115 6.30 3.41 -10.60
C GLU A 115 5.00 3.70 -9.86
N LYS A 116 4.61 4.96 -9.83
CA LYS A 116 3.29 5.36 -9.33
C LYS A 116 2.31 5.34 -10.48
N VAL A 117 1.38 4.38 -10.46
CA VAL A 117 0.35 4.20 -11.50
C VAL A 117 -0.77 5.22 -11.31
N ASP A 118 -1.34 5.27 -10.11
CA ASP A 118 -2.36 6.25 -9.75
C ASP A 118 -1.85 7.18 -8.65
N ASN A 119 -2.08 8.49 -8.81
CA ASN A 119 -1.65 9.49 -7.86
C ASN A 119 -2.86 10.23 -7.27
N TYR A 120 -3.54 9.58 -6.32
CA TYR A 120 -4.78 10.09 -5.74
C TYR A 120 -5.82 10.40 -6.82
N ARG A 121 -6.01 9.44 -7.72
CA ARG A 121 -6.93 9.53 -8.85
C ARG A 121 -8.36 9.37 -8.33
N ALA A 122 -9.25 10.24 -8.78
CA ALA A 122 -10.67 10.12 -8.51
C ALA A 122 -11.24 8.87 -9.20
N LEU A 123 -12.05 8.12 -8.46
CA LEU A 123 -12.83 7.00 -8.94
C LEU A 123 -14.28 7.43 -9.13
N TYR A 124 -14.91 6.89 -10.14
CA TYR A 124 -16.27 7.24 -10.52
C TYR A 124 -17.16 6.00 -10.60
N GLU A 125 -18.45 6.21 -10.53
CA GLU A 125 -19.45 5.18 -10.73
C GLU A 125 -19.78 5.04 -12.21
N TYR A 126 -19.89 3.81 -12.66
CA TYR A 126 -20.28 3.42 -14.01
C TYR A 126 -21.61 2.67 -13.98
N THR A 127 -22.29 2.59 -15.10
CA THR A 127 -23.52 1.82 -15.27
C THR A 127 -23.58 1.18 -16.66
N ASP A 128 -24.22 0.03 -16.75
CA ASP A 128 -24.62 -0.62 -18.00
C ASP A 128 -26.06 -0.21 -18.43
N GLY A 129 -26.70 0.65 -17.61
CA GLY A 129 -28.10 1.06 -17.77
C GLY A 129 -29.05 0.33 -16.82
N PHE A 130 -28.64 -0.77 -16.19
CA PHE A 130 -29.41 -1.57 -15.24
C PHE A 130 -28.74 -1.63 -13.88
N ASN A 131 -27.44 -1.87 -13.86
CA ASN A 131 -26.63 -1.98 -12.67
C ASN A 131 -25.68 -0.81 -12.54
N ALA A 132 -25.28 -0.53 -11.30
CA ALA A 132 -24.25 0.47 -11.00
C ALA A 132 -23.02 -0.23 -10.44
N TYR A 133 -21.83 0.22 -10.87
CA TYR A 133 -20.54 -0.36 -10.54
C TYR A 133 -19.58 0.72 -10.06
N ASP A 134 -18.91 0.48 -8.95
CA ASP A 134 -17.75 1.28 -8.55
C ASP A 134 -16.60 1.01 -9.53
N GLU A 135 -15.85 2.02 -9.93
CA GLU A 135 -14.78 1.91 -10.94
C GLU A 135 -13.70 0.89 -10.58
N ASP A 136 -13.37 0.79 -9.30
CA ASP A 136 -12.39 -0.16 -8.73
C ASP A 136 -12.90 -1.61 -8.63
N LYS A 137 -14.22 -1.80 -8.79
CA LYS A 137 -14.89 -3.11 -8.69
C LYS A 137 -15.53 -3.55 -10.01
N LEU A 138 -15.13 -2.93 -11.10
CA LEU A 138 -15.61 -3.35 -12.42
C LEU A 138 -15.17 -4.79 -12.69
N PRO A 139 -16.09 -5.66 -13.14
CA PRO A 139 -15.75 -6.99 -13.63
C PRO A 139 -14.68 -6.94 -14.72
N SER A 140 -13.89 -7.99 -14.85
CA SER A 140 -12.77 -8.05 -15.80
C SER A 140 -13.20 -8.02 -17.27
N ASP A 141 -14.43 -8.41 -17.54
CA ASP A 141 -15.11 -8.41 -18.83
C ASP A 141 -15.80 -7.09 -19.17
N CYS A 142 -15.74 -6.08 -18.26
CA CYS A 142 -16.29 -4.77 -18.50
C CYS A 142 -15.44 -3.92 -19.46
N ILE A 143 -16.12 -3.31 -20.43
CA ILE A 143 -15.53 -2.35 -21.37
C ILE A 143 -16.11 -0.97 -21.08
N LYS A 144 -15.22 -0.01 -20.74
CA LYS A 144 -15.61 1.37 -20.49
C LYS A 144 -15.91 2.10 -21.82
N CYS A 145 -17.09 2.69 -21.90
CA CYS A 145 -17.55 3.56 -22.96
C CYS A 145 -17.64 5.01 -22.46
N LEU A 146 -17.55 5.97 -23.37
CA LEU A 146 -17.66 7.41 -23.02
C LEU A 146 -19.11 7.84 -22.88
N THR A 147 -20.01 7.18 -23.61
CA THR A 147 -21.43 7.58 -23.66
C THR A 147 -22.36 6.36 -23.64
N PRO A 148 -23.63 6.55 -23.17
CA PRO A 148 -24.63 5.50 -23.23
C PRO A 148 -24.86 4.99 -24.66
N LYS A 149 -24.81 5.87 -25.67
CA LYS A 149 -25.02 5.53 -27.06
C LYS A 149 -23.91 4.60 -27.59
N GLU A 150 -22.67 4.90 -27.23
CA GLU A 150 -21.53 4.04 -27.58
C GLU A 150 -21.66 2.65 -26.96
N ALA A 151 -22.04 2.59 -25.67
CA ALA A 151 -22.27 1.33 -24.96
C ALA A 151 -23.38 0.51 -25.63
N GLN A 152 -24.50 1.15 -25.99
CA GLN A 152 -25.60 0.47 -26.68
C GLN A 152 -25.19 -0.05 -28.07
N THR A 153 -24.41 0.74 -28.83
CA THR A 153 -23.92 0.32 -30.14
C THR A 153 -23.01 -0.91 -30.04
N LYS A 154 -22.03 -0.86 -29.15
CA LYS A 154 -21.11 -1.97 -28.92
C LYS A 154 -21.80 -3.22 -28.38
N ASN A 155 -22.78 -3.06 -27.48
CA ASN A 155 -23.57 -4.16 -26.97
C ASN A 155 -24.42 -4.82 -28.08
N ALA A 156 -24.91 -4.03 -29.04
CA ALA A 156 -25.65 -4.57 -30.20
C ALA A 156 -24.74 -5.30 -31.21
N GLU A 157 -23.45 -4.93 -31.26
CA GLU A 157 -22.45 -5.55 -32.12
C GLU A 157 -21.86 -6.82 -31.50
N ASP A 158 -21.87 -6.93 -30.17
CA ASP A 158 -21.39 -8.08 -29.40
C ASP A 158 -22.43 -9.20 -29.38
N LYS A 159 -22.40 -10.03 -30.42
CA LYS A 159 -23.38 -11.11 -30.63
C LYS A 159 -23.29 -12.23 -29.59
N ASP A 160 -22.11 -12.43 -29.03
CA ASP A 160 -21.83 -13.52 -28.10
C ASP A 160 -22.01 -13.07 -26.63
N HIS A 161 -22.28 -11.78 -26.42
CA HIS A 161 -22.45 -11.17 -25.09
C HIS A 161 -21.30 -11.47 -24.11
N GLU A 162 -20.06 -11.47 -24.63
CA GLU A 162 -18.86 -11.77 -23.84
C GLU A 162 -18.43 -10.61 -22.95
N HIS A 163 -18.95 -9.39 -23.20
CA HIS A 163 -18.54 -8.18 -22.52
C HIS A 163 -19.71 -7.40 -21.94
N ILE A 164 -19.46 -6.72 -20.84
CA ILE A 164 -20.37 -5.74 -20.24
C ILE A 164 -19.91 -4.33 -20.62
N TYR A 165 -20.72 -3.59 -21.35
CA TYR A 165 -20.39 -2.22 -21.76
C TYR A 165 -20.95 -1.21 -20.79
N VAL A 166 -20.05 -0.49 -20.09
CA VAL A 166 -20.41 0.46 -19.04
C VAL A 166 -20.02 1.90 -19.42
N TYR A 167 -20.77 2.87 -18.95
CA TYR A 167 -20.52 4.28 -19.15
C TYR A 167 -20.63 5.05 -17.82
N PRO A 168 -19.99 6.25 -17.70
CA PRO A 168 -20.02 7.01 -16.46
C PRO A 168 -21.45 7.44 -16.10
N VAL A 169 -21.82 7.23 -14.83
CA VAL A 169 -23.11 7.71 -14.30
C VAL A 169 -23.17 9.22 -14.34
N LYS A 170 -24.30 9.77 -14.81
CA LYS A 170 -24.56 11.21 -14.80
C LYS A 170 -25.19 11.63 -13.50
N TYR A 171 -24.77 12.81 -13.02
CA TYR A 171 -25.24 13.42 -11.79
C TYR A 171 -26.02 14.70 -12.06
N TYR A 172 -27.02 14.93 -11.23
CA TYR A 172 -27.93 16.07 -11.33
C TYR A 172 -28.14 16.67 -9.95
N LYS A 173 -28.45 17.97 -9.89
CA LYS A 173 -28.65 18.72 -8.65
C LYS A 173 -29.93 19.53 -8.75
N ASP A 174 -30.76 19.51 -7.70
CA ASP A 174 -31.93 20.37 -7.57
C ASP A 174 -31.59 21.75 -6.96
N TYR A 175 -32.56 22.62 -6.83
CA TYR A 175 -32.40 23.94 -6.21
C TYR A 175 -32.06 23.90 -4.71
N ASN A 176 -32.41 22.81 -4.03
CA ASN A 176 -32.13 22.64 -2.60
C ASN A 176 -30.73 22.12 -2.36
N GLY A 177 -30.00 21.79 -3.42
CA GLY A 177 -28.66 21.26 -3.34
C GLY A 177 -28.57 19.74 -3.27
N ASN A 178 -29.69 19.02 -3.34
CA ASN A 178 -29.70 17.57 -3.34
C ASN A 178 -29.13 17.03 -4.65
N VAL A 179 -28.27 16.02 -4.56
CA VAL A 179 -27.64 15.39 -5.72
C VAL A 179 -28.33 14.06 -6.01
N TYR A 180 -28.63 13.85 -7.29
CA TYR A 180 -29.29 12.66 -7.80
C TYR A 180 -28.45 12.02 -8.91
N LYS A 181 -28.47 10.70 -8.97
CA LYS A 181 -27.90 9.93 -10.07
C LYS A 181 -28.94 9.75 -11.18
N GLU A 182 -28.52 9.60 -12.43
CA GLU A 182 -29.41 9.46 -13.60
C GLU A 182 -30.53 8.43 -13.37
N TYR A 183 -30.21 7.28 -12.82
CA TYR A 183 -31.16 6.20 -12.57
C TYR A 183 -32.12 6.45 -11.38
N GLN A 184 -31.86 7.47 -10.57
CA GLN A 184 -32.76 7.91 -9.48
C GLN A 184 -33.81 8.90 -9.96
N LEU A 185 -33.65 9.46 -11.17
CA LEU A 185 -34.58 10.39 -11.75
C LEU A 185 -35.82 9.62 -12.25
N ASN A 186 -36.93 9.85 -11.61
CA ASN A 186 -38.21 9.30 -12.01
C ASN A 186 -39.08 10.41 -12.64
N GLY A 187 -40.34 10.10 -12.96
CA GLY A 187 -41.29 11.05 -13.59
C GLY A 187 -41.57 12.34 -12.82
N LYS A 188 -41.08 12.47 -11.56
CA LYS A 188 -41.18 13.69 -10.76
C LYS A 188 -40.10 14.71 -11.12
N PHE A 189 -39.01 14.29 -11.75
CA PHE A 189 -37.86 15.14 -12.11
C PHE A 189 -37.85 15.40 -13.61
N GLU A 190 -37.37 16.59 -13.98
CA GLU A 190 -37.14 16.94 -15.38
C GLU A 190 -35.86 17.79 -15.50
N ILE A 191 -35.05 17.52 -16.53
CA ILE A 191 -33.75 18.14 -16.71
C ILE A 191 -33.94 19.54 -17.29
N ALA A 192 -33.42 20.55 -16.60
CA ALA A 192 -33.37 21.91 -17.04
C ALA A 192 -31.97 22.30 -17.52
N THR A 193 -31.88 23.01 -18.62
CA THR A 193 -30.61 23.54 -19.15
C THR A 193 -30.37 24.99 -18.71
N ASN A 194 -31.47 25.71 -18.38
CA ASN A 194 -31.41 27.11 -17.94
C ASN A 194 -32.54 27.43 -16.96
N THR A 195 -32.46 28.61 -16.35
CA THR A 195 -33.39 29.08 -15.31
C THR A 195 -34.83 29.25 -15.83
N ASN A 196 -35.00 29.61 -17.09
CA ASN A 196 -36.35 29.83 -17.67
C ASN A 196 -37.06 28.45 -17.84
N GLU A 197 -36.35 27.51 -18.40
CA GLU A 197 -36.83 26.12 -18.53
C GLU A 197 -37.18 25.52 -17.18
N ALA A 198 -36.33 25.72 -16.16
CA ALA A 198 -36.62 25.26 -14.82
C ALA A 198 -37.92 25.87 -14.23
N LYS A 199 -38.20 27.13 -14.48
CA LYS A 199 -39.48 27.75 -14.06
C LYS A 199 -40.66 27.12 -14.78
N GLN A 200 -40.54 26.82 -16.06
CA GLN A 200 -41.56 26.11 -16.83
C GLN A 200 -41.81 24.70 -16.26
N ILE A 201 -40.76 23.96 -16.04
CA ILE A 201 -40.83 22.62 -15.42
C ILE A 201 -41.52 22.69 -14.04
N ALA A 202 -41.13 23.62 -13.19
CA ALA A 202 -41.73 23.81 -11.88
C ALA A 202 -43.24 24.15 -11.97
N SER A 203 -43.68 24.90 -13.01
CA SER A 203 -45.10 25.20 -13.23
C SER A 203 -45.94 23.98 -13.60
N THR A 204 -45.32 22.89 -14.06
CA THR A 204 -45.97 21.61 -14.34
C THR A 204 -46.04 20.68 -13.10
N GLY A 205 -45.55 21.15 -11.95
CA GLY A 205 -45.49 20.36 -10.70
C GLY A 205 -44.30 19.38 -10.64
N LYS A 206 -43.39 19.41 -11.59
CA LYS A 206 -42.17 18.61 -11.58
C LYS A 206 -41.02 19.38 -10.93
N VAL A 207 -40.01 18.61 -10.47
CA VAL A 207 -38.79 19.17 -9.86
C VAL A 207 -37.71 19.34 -10.94
N PRO A 208 -37.31 20.58 -11.25
CA PRO A 208 -36.23 20.81 -12.19
C PRO A 208 -34.87 20.40 -11.57
N VAL A 209 -34.06 19.70 -12.35
CA VAL A 209 -32.71 19.32 -11.98
C VAL A 209 -31.69 19.71 -13.05
N TYR A 210 -30.49 20.09 -12.63
CA TYR A 210 -29.42 20.51 -13.53
C TYR A 210 -28.33 19.46 -13.56
N ARG A 211 -27.82 19.17 -14.74
CA ARG A 211 -26.65 18.32 -14.89
C ARG A 211 -25.43 18.97 -14.21
N ILE A 212 -24.73 18.17 -13.40
CA ILE A 212 -23.48 18.57 -12.75
C ILE A 212 -22.33 17.66 -13.22
N PRO A 213 -21.07 18.08 -13.05
CA PRO A 213 -19.92 17.21 -13.26
C PRO A 213 -20.03 15.92 -12.44
N ALA A 214 -19.39 14.85 -12.92
CA ALA A 214 -19.35 13.59 -12.21
C ALA A 214 -18.76 13.78 -10.79
N VAL A 215 -19.42 13.18 -9.81
CA VAL A 215 -18.99 13.24 -8.41
C VAL A 215 -18.11 12.03 -8.13
N PRO A 216 -16.87 12.22 -7.69
CA PRO A 216 -16.02 11.11 -7.30
C PRO A 216 -16.65 10.31 -6.14
N ILE A 217 -16.64 9.00 -6.27
CA ILE A 217 -17.10 8.09 -5.22
C ILE A 217 -15.96 7.71 -4.26
N ASP A 218 -14.72 7.77 -4.74
CA ASP A 218 -13.52 7.47 -3.96
C ASP A 218 -12.27 8.09 -4.62
N TYR A 219 -11.09 7.91 -4.00
CA TYR A 219 -9.78 8.27 -4.53
C TYR A 219 -8.81 7.13 -4.28
N ILE A 220 -8.05 6.75 -5.32
CA ILE A 220 -7.07 5.67 -5.26
C ILE A 220 -5.66 6.20 -5.48
N THR A 221 -4.72 5.63 -4.76
CA THR A 221 -3.29 5.68 -5.09
C THR A 221 -2.77 4.27 -5.27
N SER A 222 -2.07 4.03 -6.36
CA SER A 222 -1.49 2.74 -6.65
C SER A 222 -0.04 2.85 -7.11
N TYR A 223 0.75 1.83 -6.77
CA TYR A 223 2.12 1.65 -7.18
C TYR A 223 2.30 0.27 -7.78
N ARG A 224 3.11 0.16 -8.81
CA ARG A 224 3.56 -1.10 -9.36
C ARG A 224 5.05 -1.25 -9.09
N PHE A 225 5.43 -2.40 -8.55
CA PHE A 225 6.78 -2.72 -8.15
C PHE A 225 7.34 -3.83 -9.02
N TYR A 226 8.64 -3.77 -9.26
CA TYR A 226 9.36 -4.72 -10.09
C TYR A 226 10.63 -5.17 -9.37
N ARG A 227 10.87 -6.48 -9.36
CA ARG A 227 12.07 -7.07 -8.77
C ARG A 227 12.49 -8.30 -9.56
N LYS A 228 13.79 -8.44 -9.82
CA LYS A 228 14.34 -9.65 -10.40
C LYS A 228 15.03 -10.48 -9.31
N ILE A 229 14.62 -11.73 -9.15
CA ILE A 229 15.23 -12.69 -8.22
C ILE A 229 15.68 -13.91 -9.03
N GLY A 230 17.00 -14.07 -9.20
CA GLY A 230 17.54 -15.04 -10.14
C GLY A 230 17.05 -14.76 -11.56
N GLU A 231 16.45 -15.76 -12.21
CA GLU A 231 15.87 -15.64 -13.55
C GLU A 231 14.40 -15.16 -13.56
N ARG A 232 13.77 -14.98 -12.39
CA ARG A 232 12.36 -14.63 -12.29
C ARG A 232 12.17 -13.12 -12.15
N ASN A 233 11.30 -12.56 -13.00
CA ASN A 233 10.79 -11.21 -12.81
C ASN A 233 9.52 -11.28 -11.95
N MET A 234 9.54 -10.56 -10.85
CA MET A 234 8.41 -10.42 -9.95
C MET A 234 7.77 -9.05 -10.14
N VAL A 235 6.45 -9.02 -10.09
CA VAL A 235 5.66 -7.78 -10.12
C VAL A 235 4.67 -7.84 -8.97
N ALA A 236 4.53 -6.74 -8.25
CA ALA A 236 3.52 -6.58 -7.21
C ALA A 236 2.86 -5.21 -7.35
N THR A 237 1.62 -5.10 -6.88
CA THR A 237 0.88 -3.85 -6.87
C THR A 237 0.50 -3.51 -5.43
N GLY A 238 0.71 -2.26 -5.04
CA GLY A 238 0.25 -1.75 -3.75
C GLY A 238 -0.77 -0.65 -3.99
N GLU A 239 -1.96 -0.83 -3.44
CA GLU A 239 -3.10 0.06 -3.62
C GLU A 239 -3.68 0.44 -2.27
N PHE A 240 -4.21 1.66 -2.18
CA PHE A 240 -4.95 2.12 -1.02
C PHE A 240 -5.89 3.25 -1.42
N THR A 241 -7.13 3.17 -0.95
CA THR A 241 -8.16 4.16 -1.29
C THR A 241 -8.47 5.09 -0.11
N TYR A 242 -9.21 6.16 -0.39
CA TYR A 242 -9.72 7.05 0.65
C TYR A 242 -10.77 6.33 1.52
N LYS A 243 -11.61 5.47 0.93
CA LYS A 243 -12.57 4.63 1.68
C LYS A 243 -11.84 3.64 2.59
N ASP A 244 -10.77 2.98 2.10
CA ASP A 244 -9.95 2.10 2.94
C ASP A 244 -9.40 2.85 4.15
N ALA A 245 -8.95 4.09 3.95
CA ALA A 245 -8.46 4.92 5.04
C ALA A 245 -9.55 5.28 6.06
N ILE A 246 -10.81 5.47 5.63
CA ILE A 246 -11.95 5.67 6.53
C ILE A 246 -12.22 4.40 7.32
N VAL A 247 -12.36 3.25 6.64
CA VAL A 247 -12.63 1.96 7.27
C VAL A 247 -11.55 1.58 8.27
N ALA A 248 -10.28 1.86 7.94
CA ALA A 248 -9.14 1.63 8.84
C ALA A 248 -9.01 2.66 9.98
N GLY A 249 -9.97 3.59 10.17
CA GLY A 249 -9.92 4.61 11.22
C GLY A 249 -8.78 5.62 11.06
N CYS A 250 -8.15 5.71 9.89
CA CYS A 250 -6.98 6.57 9.68
C CYS A 250 -7.30 8.06 9.87
N PHE A 251 -8.53 8.47 9.57
CA PHE A 251 -8.98 9.87 9.68
C PHE A 251 -9.26 10.36 11.11
N GLU A 252 -9.12 9.51 12.10
CA GLU A 252 -9.08 9.96 13.51
C GLU A 252 -7.84 10.81 13.77
N LYS A 253 -6.80 10.68 12.95
CA LYS A 253 -5.53 11.39 13.07
C LYS A 253 -5.48 12.66 12.22
N ASP A 254 -4.96 13.72 12.83
CA ASP A 254 -4.83 15.02 12.17
C ASP A 254 -3.98 15.00 10.90
N THR A 255 -2.98 14.11 10.81
CA THR A 255 -2.13 13.97 9.62
C THR A 255 -2.92 13.52 8.40
N TYR A 256 -3.84 12.55 8.57
CA TYR A 256 -4.72 12.10 7.48
C TYR A 256 -5.75 13.17 7.09
N LYS A 257 -6.30 13.92 8.06
CA LYS A 257 -7.22 15.04 7.79
C LYS A 257 -6.53 16.15 7.01
N LYS A 258 -5.29 16.50 7.37
CA LYS A 258 -4.54 17.60 6.76
C LYS A 258 -3.88 17.21 5.43
N TYR A 259 -3.40 15.97 5.31
CA TYR A 259 -2.59 15.51 4.17
C TYR A 259 -3.05 14.13 3.63
N PRO A 260 -4.34 13.94 3.30
CA PRO A 260 -4.88 12.63 2.92
C PRO A 260 -4.15 12.02 1.72
N LYS A 261 -3.86 12.82 0.70
CA LYS A 261 -3.14 12.37 -0.49
C LYS A 261 -1.76 11.77 -0.19
N ILE A 262 -1.00 12.38 0.73
CA ILE A 262 0.33 11.91 1.11
C ILE A 262 0.22 10.62 1.92
N MET A 263 -0.68 10.60 2.90
CA MET A 263 -0.83 9.47 3.82
C MET A 263 -1.36 8.22 3.12
N ILE A 264 -2.33 8.37 2.21
CA ILE A 264 -2.85 7.30 1.36
C ILE A 264 -1.73 6.78 0.45
N SER A 265 -0.92 7.68 -0.12
CA SER A 265 0.23 7.30 -0.95
C SER A 265 1.28 6.50 -0.17
N HIS A 266 1.54 6.84 1.09
CA HIS A 266 2.46 6.09 1.94
C HIS A 266 1.95 4.67 2.22
N ARG A 267 0.66 4.51 2.51
CA ARG A 267 0.03 3.20 2.73
C ARG A 267 0.09 2.32 1.50
N ALA A 268 -0.34 2.84 0.34
CA ALA A 268 -0.27 2.13 -0.92
C ALA A 268 1.16 1.65 -1.23
N PHE A 269 2.16 2.52 -1.00
CA PHE A 269 3.56 2.17 -1.19
C PHE A 269 4.01 1.03 -0.27
N VAL A 270 3.72 1.12 1.02
CA VAL A 270 4.14 0.11 2.01
C VAL A 270 3.51 -1.24 1.73
N TYR A 271 2.26 -1.29 1.29
CA TYR A 271 1.59 -2.55 0.95
C TYR A 271 2.30 -3.26 -0.20
N GLY A 272 2.53 -2.58 -1.32
CA GLY A 272 3.24 -3.18 -2.44
C GLY A 272 4.71 -3.52 -2.13
N ALA A 273 5.37 -2.72 -1.29
CA ALA A 273 6.73 -3.00 -0.83
C ALA A 273 6.82 -4.32 -0.06
N ARG A 274 5.82 -4.62 0.78
CA ARG A 274 5.75 -5.90 1.51
C ARG A 274 5.52 -7.09 0.60
N GLU A 275 4.67 -6.96 -0.38
CA GLU A 275 4.40 -8.03 -1.33
C GLU A 275 5.66 -8.44 -2.10
N ILE A 276 6.47 -7.47 -2.52
CA ILE A 276 7.61 -7.76 -3.42
C ILE A 276 8.92 -7.99 -2.68
N ALA A 277 9.09 -7.45 -1.47
CA ALA A 277 10.38 -7.35 -0.81
C ALA A 277 10.32 -7.54 0.70
N ASN A 278 9.47 -8.44 1.19
CA ASN A 278 9.33 -8.72 2.61
C ASN A 278 10.65 -9.17 3.25
N ASP A 279 11.51 -9.83 2.49
CA ASP A 279 12.86 -10.25 2.89
C ASP A 279 13.80 -9.05 3.15
N LEU A 280 13.64 -7.95 2.42
CA LEU A 280 14.46 -6.74 2.59
C LEU A 280 14.00 -5.88 3.75
N ILE A 281 12.70 -5.79 3.95
CA ILE A 281 12.09 -4.95 4.99
C ILE A 281 11.77 -5.73 6.26
N MET A 282 12.02 -7.05 6.27
CA MET A 282 11.84 -7.93 7.44
C MET A 282 10.47 -7.78 8.12
N GLY A 283 9.40 -7.65 7.33
CA GLY A 283 8.04 -7.47 7.85
C GLY A 283 7.83 -6.21 8.68
N CYS A 284 8.69 -5.19 8.55
CA CYS A 284 8.54 -3.95 9.29
C CYS A 284 7.18 -3.30 9.04
N LEU A 285 6.52 -2.89 10.12
CA LEU A 285 5.37 -2.00 10.05
C LEU A 285 5.86 -0.57 9.83
N SER A 286 5.11 0.21 9.06
CA SER A 286 5.38 1.64 8.98
C SER A 286 4.99 2.33 10.28
N THR A 287 5.63 3.46 10.57
CA THR A 287 5.30 4.27 11.75
C THR A 287 3.83 4.69 11.74
N GLU A 288 3.27 5.00 10.56
CA GLU A 288 1.87 5.37 10.40
C GLU A 288 0.93 4.21 10.71
N GLU A 289 1.28 2.98 10.33
CA GLU A 289 0.47 1.80 10.66
C GLU A 289 0.45 1.52 12.15
N LEU A 290 1.62 1.54 12.81
CA LEU A 290 1.68 1.38 14.26
C LEU A 290 0.84 2.43 14.99
N LYS A 291 0.93 3.68 14.56
CA LYS A 291 0.10 4.76 15.14
C LYS A 291 -1.39 4.56 14.85
N THR A 292 -1.79 3.93 13.77
CA THR A 292 -3.20 3.63 13.46
C THR A 292 -3.72 2.49 14.33
N MET A 293 -2.91 1.47 14.57
CA MET A 293 -3.25 0.37 15.47
C MET A 293 -3.42 0.82 16.92
N GLN A 294 -2.85 1.94 17.32
CA GLN A 294 -3.04 2.52 18.66
C GLN A 294 -4.43 3.09 18.94
N GLY A 295 -5.17 3.48 17.89
CA GLY A 295 -6.54 3.95 18.01
C GLY A 295 -7.55 2.82 18.21
N ILE A 296 -7.15 1.58 17.97
CA ILE A 296 -7.91 0.39 18.33
C ILE A 296 -7.51 0.09 19.77
N ASP A 297 -8.31 0.60 20.69
CA ASP A 297 -8.17 0.29 22.11
C ASP A 297 -8.52 -1.18 22.31
N LEU A 298 -7.51 -2.03 22.34
CA LEU A 298 -7.65 -3.46 22.67
C LEU A 298 -7.93 -3.66 24.17
N SER A 299 -8.10 -2.58 24.94
CA SER A 299 -8.46 -2.63 26.34
C SER A 299 -9.97 -2.79 26.60
N ASN A 300 -10.81 -2.65 25.56
CA ASN A 300 -12.21 -3.01 25.66
C ASN A 300 -12.38 -4.49 25.33
N GLU A 301 -12.57 -5.25 26.30
CA GLU A 301 -13.02 -6.58 26.59
C GLU A 301 -14.12 -7.15 25.65
N ASP A 302 -13.89 -7.19 24.35
CA ASP A 302 -14.59 -8.05 23.42
C ASP A 302 -13.63 -9.11 22.85
N ILE A 303 -12.78 -9.65 23.73
CA ILE A 303 -12.21 -10.98 23.50
C ILE A 303 -13.40 -11.93 23.70
N ILE A 304 -14.06 -12.30 22.61
CA ILE A 304 -14.97 -13.44 22.60
C ILE A 304 -14.14 -14.61 23.08
N ASP A 305 -14.42 -15.04 24.29
CA ASP A 305 -13.81 -16.23 24.90
C ASP A 305 -14.24 -17.43 24.06
N ILE A 306 -13.33 -17.92 23.22
CA ILE A 306 -13.55 -19.05 22.31
C ILE A 306 -13.77 -20.37 23.09
N THR A 307 -13.76 -20.31 24.42
CA THR A 307 -13.97 -21.50 25.29
C THR A 307 -15.44 -21.84 25.53
N GLU A 308 -16.42 -21.08 25.03
CA GLU A 308 -17.86 -21.36 25.16
C GLU A 308 -18.52 -21.93 23.88
N ILE A 309 -17.80 -22.60 23.01
CA ILE A 309 -18.42 -23.44 21.98
C ILE A 309 -18.01 -24.89 22.26
N GLN A 310 -18.75 -25.51 23.17
CA GLN A 310 -18.92 -26.94 23.26
C GLN A 310 -20.30 -27.35 22.76
#